data_d10215e92f8516a652099c907aa58fb8
#
_entry.id   d10215e92f8516a652099c907aa58fb8
#
_cell.length_a   1.000
_cell.length_b   1.000
_cell.length_c   1.000
_cell.angle_alpha   90.00
_cell.angle_beta   90.00
_cell.angle_gamma   90.00
#
_symmetry.space_group_name_H-M   'P 1'
#
loop_
_entity.id
_entity.type
_entity.pdbx_description
1 polymer ?
#
loop_
_entity_poly.entity_id
_entity_poly.type
_entity_poly.pdbx_seq_one_letter_code
_entity_poly.pdbx_strand_id
1 'polypeptide(L)'
;MKHSLVFFVIFSVSSVLYAADDTSKEIKMPEIFISGDADKGSQLVETCVACHGADGNSISTDWPKLAGQNQKYLLEQLKYFRDGERMNVLMMGVTPYLQTLTDQDLLDIAAYYSSYSATVGQAKDDEEMLALGTKLYRFGDASRKIPACTSCHSVYGDGNSLAGYPSVAGQQVGYLTSTLKAYRSKERNAGETSLVMQAVAANLTDEEIDALANYMHGLYK
;
A
#
# COMPACT_ATOMS: atom_id res chain seq x y z
N MET A 1 -48.74 3.95 81.44
CA MET A 1 -47.85 4.93 80.80
C MET A 1 -46.63 4.17 80.26
N LYS A 2 -46.57 3.95 78.95
CA LYS A 2 -45.45 3.19 78.33
C LYS A 2 -44.57 4.21 77.62
N HIS A 3 -43.33 4.34 78.06
CA HIS A 3 -42.33 5.19 77.38
C HIS A 3 -41.62 4.34 76.29
N SER A 4 -41.77 4.80 75.03
CA SER A 4 -41.12 4.19 73.95
C SER A 4 -39.79 4.95 73.68
N LEU A 5 -38.67 4.27 73.83
CA LEU A 5 -37.34 4.81 73.50
C LEU A 5 -37.12 4.62 72.04
N VAL A 6 -36.91 5.71 71.32
CA VAL A 6 -36.49 5.69 69.88
C VAL A 6 -34.97 5.81 69.82
N PHE A 7 -34.32 4.75 69.36
CA PHE A 7 -32.89 4.76 69.08
C PHE A 7 -32.64 5.36 67.69
N PHE A 8 -31.95 6.48 67.64
CA PHE A 8 -31.41 7.04 66.40
C PHE A 8 -30.05 6.39 66.05
N VAL A 9 -29.98 5.61 64.97
CA VAL A 9 -28.74 5.10 64.46
C VAL A 9 -28.19 6.12 63.45
N ILE A 10 -27.08 6.77 63.83
CA ILE A 10 -26.37 7.68 62.93
C ILE A 10 -25.44 6.85 62.01
N PHE A 11 -25.79 6.74 60.72
CA PHE A 11 -24.89 6.20 59.71
C PHE A 11 -23.88 7.28 59.30
N SER A 12 -22.62 7.12 59.70
CA SER A 12 -21.53 7.93 59.18
C SER A 12 -21.14 7.39 57.78
N VAL A 13 -21.43 8.15 56.73
CA VAL A 13 -20.98 7.87 55.38
C VAL A 13 -19.53 8.37 55.26
N SER A 14 -18.59 7.44 55.32
CA SER A 14 -17.19 7.75 54.98
C SER A 14 -17.06 7.87 53.46
N SER A 15 -16.90 9.10 52.96
CA SER A 15 -16.57 9.37 51.58
C SER A 15 -15.11 8.96 51.30
N VAL A 16 -14.94 7.83 50.63
CA VAL A 16 -13.65 7.45 50.04
C VAL A 16 -13.43 8.32 48.82
N LEU A 17 -12.56 9.30 48.92
CA LEU A 17 -12.02 10.05 47.80
C LEU A 17 -11.11 9.11 46.99
N TYR A 18 -11.60 8.60 45.86
CA TYR A 18 -10.74 8.00 44.87
C TYR A 18 -9.92 9.12 44.21
N ALA A 19 -8.63 9.17 44.50
CA ALA A 19 -7.68 9.95 43.73
C ALA A 19 -7.67 9.32 42.32
N ALA A 20 -8.17 10.05 41.34
CA ALA A 20 -7.96 9.70 39.93
C ALA A 20 -6.46 9.83 39.64
N ASP A 21 -5.79 8.69 39.50
CA ASP A 21 -4.43 8.61 39.00
C ASP A 21 -4.51 9.03 37.53
N ASP A 22 -4.14 10.29 37.26
CA ASP A 22 -4.02 10.84 35.90
C ASP A 22 -2.74 10.30 35.26
N THR A 23 -2.70 9.00 35.04
CA THR A 23 -1.79 8.40 34.08
C THR A 23 -2.49 8.40 32.73
N SER A 24 -2.56 9.57 32.08
CA SER A 24 -2.76 9.66 30.64
C SER A 24 -1.54 9.03 29.95
N LYS A 25 -1.46 7.70 30.01
CA LYS A 25 -0.53 6.94 29.19
C LYS A 25 -0.95 7.21 27.77
N GLU A 26 -0.19 8.07 27.08
CA GLU A 26 -0.36 8.35 25.68
C GLU A 26 -0.39 6.99 24.95
N ILE A 27 -1.58 6.60 24.47
CA ILE A 27 -1.76 5.34 23.74
C ILE A 27 -1.05 5.56 22.42
N LYS A 28 0.21 5.11 22.33
CA LYS A 28 0.95 5.12 21.05
C LYS A 28 0.18 4.22 20.08
N MET A 29 -0.44 4.84 19.09
CA MET A 29 -1.17 4.12 18.05
C MET A 29 -0.22 3.11 17.39
N PRO A 30 -0.69 1.89 17.09
CA PRO A 30 0.09 0.95 16.30
C PRO A 30 0.51 1.61 14.98
N GLU A 31 1.69 1.29 14.49
CA GLU A 31 2.29 1.88 13.28
C GLU A 31 1.37 1.78 12.04
N ILE A 32 0.49 0.77 12.01
CA ILE A 32 -0.52 0.59 10.95
C ILE A 32 -1.59 1.70 10.89
N PHE A 33 -1.72 2.51 11.93
CA PHE A 33 -2.66 3.63 12.01
C PHE A 33 -1.98 5.00 11.90
N ILE A 34 -0.65 5.03 11.72
CA ILE A 34 0.06 6.28 11.52
C ILE A 34 -0.21 6.73 10.09
N SER A 35 -0.82 7.90 9.94
CA SER A 35 -1.04 8.56 8.65
C SER A 35 -0.03 9.68 8.48
N GLY A 36 0.52 9.83 7.26
CA GLY A 36 1.31 11.00 6.89
C GLY A 36 0.45 12.24 6.67
N ASP A 37 1.10 13.37 6.59
CA ASP A 37 0.53 14.68 6.29
C ASP A 37 0.70 14.97 4.79
N ALA A 38 -0.40 14.91 4.02
CA ALA A 38 -0.36 15.12 2.57
C ALA A 38 0.07 16.55 2.19
N ASP A 39 -0.25 17.56 3.01
CA ASP A 39 0.12 18.95 2.75
C ASP A 39 1.64 19.12 2.89
N LYS A 40 2.26 18.49 3.89
CA LYS A 40 3.72 18.45 4.00
C LYS A 40 4.34 17.64 2.88
N GLY A 41 3.76 16.49 2.54
CA GLY A 41 4.20 15.67 1.42
C GLY A 41 4.23 16.43 0.10
N SER A 42 3.26 17.31 -0.14
CA SER A 42 3.20 18.16 -1.35
C SER A 42 4.45 19.03 -1.56
N GLN A 43 5.14 19.41 -0.48
CA GLN A 43 6.34 20.24 -0.50
C GLN A 43 7.62 19.44 -0.77
N LEU A 44 7.53 18.11 -0.75
CA LEU A 44 8.68 17.20 -0.87
C LEU A 44 8.71 16.46 -2.21
N VAL A 45 7.71 16.64 -3.10
CA VAL A 45 7.55 15.82 -4.31
C VAL A 45 8.13 16.45 -5.58
N GLU A 46 8.80 17.60 -5.51
CA GLU A 46 9.30 18.31 -6.71
C GLU A 46 10.14 17.40 -7.62
N THR A 47 11.04 16.61 -7.05
CA THR A 47 11.87 15.65 -7.79
C THR A 47 11.04 14.49 -8.39
N CYS A 48 9.90 14.15 -7.80
CA CYS A 48 9.06 13.03 -8.21
C CYS A 48 8.15 13.38 -9.39
N VAL A 49 7.70 14.65 -9.45
CA VAL A 49 6.70 15.15 -10.38
C VAL A 49 7.11 14.96 -11.84
N ALA A 50 8.40 15.10 -12.16
CA ALA A 50 8.92 14.99 -13.52
C ALA A 50 8.58 13.64 -14.19
N CYS A 51 8.52 12.58 -13.40
CA CYS A 51 8.25 11.22 -13.90
C CYS A 51 6.85 10.74 -13.54
N HIS A 52 6.40 10.99 -12.32
CA HIS A 52 5.15 10.43 -11.80
C HIS A 52 3.94 11.36 -11.96
N GLY A 53 4.15 12.61 -12.40
CA GLY A 53 3.10 13.64 -12.43
C GLY A 53 2.87 14.29 -11.05
N ALA A 54 2.32 15.49 -11.05
CA ALA A 54 2.04 16.23 -9.83
C ALA A 54 0.99 15.53 -8.94
N ASP A 55 0.02 14.89 -9.58
CA ASP A 55 -1.04 14.13 -8.92
C ASP A 55 -0.73 12.61 -8.81
N GLY A 56 0.46 12.20 -9.23
CA GLY A 56 0.88 10.79 -9.25
C GLY A 56 0.33 9.98 -10.42
N ASN A 57 -0.33 10.59 -11.41
CA ASN A 57 -0.79 9.93 -12.63
C ASN A 57 0.24 10.09 -13.75
N SER A 58 1.26 9.22 -13.75
CA SER A 58 2.27 9.22 -14.80
C SER A 58 1.65 9.01 -16.19
N ILE A 59 2.21 9.66 -17.19
CA ILE A 59 1.79 9.52 -18.60
C ILE A 59 2.64 8.52 -19.38
N SER A 60 3.77 8.11 -18.84
CA SER A 60 4.67 7.12 -19.47
C SER A 60 4.28 5.71 -19.03
N THR A 61 4.32 4.77 -19.98
CA THR A 61 4.04 3.36 -19.70
C THR A 61 5.05 2.71 -18.76
N ASP A 62 6.27 3.25 -18.66
CA ASP A 62 7.35 2.67 -17.85
C ASP A 62 7.42 3.23 -16.44
N TRP A 63 6.77 4.36 -16.18
CA TRP A 63 6.73 5.00 -14.87
C TRP A 63 5.43 4.69 -14.16
N PRO A 64 5.48 4.14 -12.93
CA PRO A 64 4.25 3.77 -12.25
C PRO A 64 3.41 4.98 -11.89
N LYS A 65 2.09 4.80 -11.93
CA LYS A 65 1.18 5.69 -11.24
C LYS A 65 1.35 5.49 -9.73
N LEU A 66 1.43 6.59 -9.00
CA LEU A 66 1.47 6.65 -7.54
C LEU A 66 0.14 7.08 -6.95
N ALA A 67 -0.72 7.75 -7.76
CA ALA A 67 -2.05 8.19 -7.38
C ALA A 67 -2.90 7.03 -6.86
N GLY A 68 -3.54 7.23 -5.71
CA GLY A 68 -4.41 6.25 -5.07
C GLY A 68 -3.73 4.95 -4.63
N GLN A 69 -2.41 4.90 -4.69
CA GLN A 69 -1.66 3.76 -4.21
C GLN A 69 -1.67 3.72 -2.67
N ASN A 70 -1.64 2.53 -2.15
CA ASN A 70 -1.60 2.19 -0.73
C ASN A 70 -0.46 2.92 -0.01
N GLN A 71 -0.79 3.75 0.97
CA GLN A 71 0.20 4.56 1.70
C GLN A 71 1.29 3.70 2.34
N LYS A 72 0.92 2.58 2.97
CA LYS A 72 1.87 1.65 3.58
C LYS A 72 2.83 1.08 2.52
N TYR A 73 2.29 0.65 1.38
CA TYR A 73 3.11 0.15 0.28
C TYR A 73 4.05 1.23 -0.28
N LEU A 74 3.56 2.46 -0.50
CA LEU A 74 4.41 3.56 -0.97
C LEU A 74 5.55 3.84 0.01
N LEU A 75 5.25 3.93 1.30
CA LEU A 75 6.25 4.15 2.34
C LEU A 75 7.34 3.06 2.31
N GLU A 76 6.95 1.80 2.27
CA GLU A 76 7.89 0.67 2.22
C GLU A 76 8.78 0.76 0.97
N GLN A 77 8.20 1.06 -0.20
CA GLN A 77 8.97 1.18 -1.43
C GLN A 77 9.94 2.36 -1.41
N LEU A 78 9.53 3.50 -0.87
CA LEU A 78 10.40 4.67 -0.71
C LEU A 78 11.58 4.36 0.22
N LYS A 79 11.32 3.67 1.35
CA LYS A 79 12.39 3.20 2.25
C LYS A 79 13.35 2.25 1.53
N TYR A 80 12.85 1.27 0.80
CA TYR A 80 13.72 0.34 0.07
C TYR A 80 14.59 1.03 -0.97
N PHE A 81 14.08 2.06 -1.66
CA PHE A 81 14.89 2.86 -2.58
C PHE A 81 15.91 3.73 -1.84
N ARG A 82 15.52 4.38 -0.73
CA ARG A 82 16.41 5.19 0.10
C ARG A 82 17.58 4.38 0.65
N ASP A 83 17.27 3.20 1.16
CA ASP A 83 18.23 2.33 1.88
C ASP A 83 19.02 1.41 0.92
N GLY A 84 18.72 1.49 -0.39
CA GLY A 84 19.42 0.70 -1.42
C GLY A 84 19.00 -0.77 -1.50
N GLU A 85 17.97 -1.17 -0.77
CA GLU A 85 17.44 -2.54 -0.80
C GLU A 85 16.70 -2.83 -2.11
N ARG A 86 16.02 -1.81 -2.68
CA ARG A 86 15.39 -1.89 -4.00
C ARG A 86 16.17 -1.07 -5.00
N MET A 87 16.66 -1.74 -6.04
CA MET A 87 17.32 -1.10 -7.17
C MET A 87 16.38 -1.04 -8.38
N ASN A 88 16.36 0.11 -9.05
CA ASN A 88 15.71 0.28 -10.35
C ASN A 88 16.42 1.41 -11.09
N VAL A 89 16.82 1.16 -12.33
CA VAL A 89 17.64 2.10 -13.12
C VAL A 89 16.99 3.48 -13.26
N LEU A 90 15.66 3.54 -13.41
CA LEU A 90 14.93 4.80 -13.56
C LEU A 90 14.88 5.59 -12.24
N MET A 91 14.84 4.90 -11.10
CA MET A 91 14.78 5.53 -9.77
C MET A 91 16.15 5.85 -9.18
N MET A 92 17.26 5.33 -9.75
CA MET A 92 18.60 5.57 -9.21
C MET A 92 18.96 7.06 -9.13
N GLY A 93 18.49 7.88 -10.06
CA GLY A 93 18.73 9.33 -10.05
C GLY A 93 18.06 10.05 -8.87
N VAL A 94 17.02 9.45 -8.27
CA VAL A 94 16.25 10.02 -7.15
C VAL A 94 16.78 9.55 -5.79
N THR A 95 17.49 8.42 -5.73
CA THR A 95 18.02 7.85 -4.49
C THR A 95 18.80 8.85 -3.62
N PRO A 96 19.72 9.69 -4.14
CA PRO A 96 20.43 10.66 -3.33
C PRO A 96 19.48 11.67 -2.62
N TYR A 97 18.40 12.05 -3.28
CA TYR A 97 17.38 12.88 -2.66
C TYR A 97 16.65 12.14 -1.54
N LEU A 98 16.20 10.91 -1.80
CA LEU A 98 15.52 10.09 -0.78
C LEU A 98 16.37 9.90 0.47
N GLN A 99 17.70 9.79 0.33
CA GLN A 99 18.65 9.65 1.45
C GLN A 99 18.73 10.89 2.35
N THR A 100 18.25 12.04 1.91
CA THR A 100 18.15 13.25 2.74
C THR A 100 16.87 13.30 3.57
N LEU A 101 15.89 12.44 3.29
CA LEU A 101 14.56 12.45 3.88
C LEU A 101 14.46 11.55 5.11
N THR A 102 13.70 12.00 6.11
CA THR A 102 13.36 11.22 7.29
C THR A 102 12.26 10.20 6.97
N ASP A 103 12.01 9.25 7.85
CA ASP A 103 10.88 8.32 7.74
C ASP A 103 9.53 9.04 7.71
N GLN A 104 9.42 10.17 8.44
CA GLN A 104 8.21 10.99 8.44
C GLN A 104 8.02 11.69 7.08
N ASP A 105 9.09 12.22 6.48
CA ASP A 105 9.01 12.84 5.16
C ASP A 105 8.56 11.82 4.09
N LEU A 106 9.07 10.59 4.14
CA LEU A 106 8.64 9.51 3.24
C LEU A 106 7.17 9.12 3.48
N LEU A 107 6.72 9.13 4.73
CA LEU A 107 5.33 8.88 5.08
C LEU A 107 4.41 10.00 4.57
N ASP A 108 4.84 11.26 4.66
CA ASP A 108 4.10 12.43 4.16
C ASP A 108 4.00 12.40 2.62
N ILE A 109 5.08 12.05 1.92
CA ILE A 109 5.06 11.80 0.46
C ILE A 109 4.09 10.67 0.10
N ALA A 110 4.11 9.58 0.84
CA ALA A 110 3.19 8.46 0.63
C ALA A 110 1.73 8.87 0.85
N ALA A 111 1.45 9.69 1.87
CA ALA A 111 0.12 10.27 2.13
C ALA A 111 -0.32 11.18 0.98
N TYR A 112 0.57 12.03 0.47
CA TYR A 112 0.29 12.92 -0.64
C TYR A 112 -0.19 12.16 -1.87
N TYR A 113 0.57 11.20 -2.38
CA TYR A 113 0.19 10.45 -3.58
C TYR A 113 -1.00 9.52 -3.36
N SER A 114 -1.15 8.94 -2.17
CA SER A 114 -2.29 8.09 -1.86
C SER A 114 -3.62 8.86 -1.77
N SER A 115 -3.59 10.19 -1.57
CA SER A 115 -4.78 11.05 -1.50
C SER A 115 -5.42 11.32 -2.86
N TYR A 116 -4.71 11.08 -3.96
CA TYR A 116 -5.23 11.26 -5.31
C TYR A 116 -5.94 10.01 -5.83
N SER A 117 -6.78 10.19 -6.83
CA SER A 117 -7.39 9.08 -7.56
C SER A 117 -6.54 8.68 -8.76
N ALA A 118 -6.27 7.39 -8.90
CA ALA A 118 -5.64 6.87 -10.09
C ALA A 118 -6.57 7.03 -11.31
N THR A 119 -6.00 7.50 -12.43
CA THR A 119 -6.74 7.52 -13.69
C THR A 119 -6.95 6.11 -14.20
N VAL A 120 -8.14 5.85 -14.76
CA VAL A 120 -8.49 4.56 -15.36
C VAL A 120 -7.64 4.34 -16.61
N GLY A 121 -7.10 3.13 -16.74
CA GLY A 121 -6.48 2.67 -17.97
C GLY A 121 -7.50 2.03 -18.90
N GLN A 122 -7.11 1.82 -20.15
CA GLN A 122 -7.91 1.07 -21.11
C GLN A 122 -7.07 -0.12 -21.62
N ALA A 123 -7.54 -1.32 -21.32
CA ALA A 123 -6.93 -2.53 -21.85
C ALA A 123 -7.02 -2.52 -23.38
N LYS A 124 -6.02 -3.12 -24.05
CA LYS A 124 -6.11 -3.39 -25.49
C LYS A 124 -7.28 -4.35 -25.73
N ASP A 125 -8.03 -4.08 -26.78
CA ASP A 125 -9.14 -4.93 -27.23
C ASP A 125 -8.60 -6.11 -28.05
N ASP A 126 -8.00 -7.05 -27.31
CA ASP A 126 -7.47 -8.32 -27.81
C ASP A 126 -8.13 -9.42 -26.99
N GLU A 127 -9.05 -10.16 -27.63
CA GLU A 127 -9.92 -11.13 -26.95
C GLU A 127 -9.11 -12.25 -26.31
N GLU A 128 -8.09 -12.78 -26.99
CA GLU A 128 -7.26 -13.88 -26.45
C GLU A 128 -6.41 -13.40 -25.26
N MET A 129 -5.78 -12.23 -25.39
CA MET A 129 -5.01 -11.61 -24.33
C MET A 129 -5.88 -11.28 -23.11
N LEU A 130 -7.08 -10.74 -23.32
CA LEU A 130 -8.02 -10.42 -22.24
C LEU A 130 -8.53 -11.68 -21.54
N ALA A 131 -8.85 -12.74 -22.31
CA ALA A 131 -9.30 -14.01 -21.74
C ALA A 131 -8.19 -14.65 -20.88
N LEU A 132 -6.94 -14.66 -21.37
CA LEU A 132 -5.79 -15.19 -20.63
C LEU A 132 -5.52 -14.38 -19.36
N GLY A 133 -5.46 -13.04 -19.47
CA GLY A 133 -5.26 -12.15 -18.32
C GLY A 133 -6.38 -12.30 -17.27
N THR A 134 -7.64 -12.35 -17.71
CA THR A 134 -8.79 -12.58 -16.84
C THR A 134 -8.68 -13.91 -16.10
N LYS A 135 -8.38 -15.00 -16.83
CA LYS A 135 -8.23 -16.33 -16.24
C LYS A 135 -7.16 -16.35 -15.16
N LEU A 136 -5.97 -15.86 -15.47
CA LEU A 136 -4.85 -15.86 -14.52
C LEU A 136 -5.10 -14.93 -13.33
N TYR A 137 -5.60 -13.73 -13.58
CA TYR A 137 -5.87 -12.76 -12.51
C TYR A 137 -6.92 -13.30 -11.53
N ARG A 138 -8.02 -13.85 -12.03
CA ARG A 138 -9.17 -14.27 -11.21
C ARG A 138 -9.04 -15.67 -10.63
N PHE A 139 -8.42 -16.58 -11.35
CA PHE A 139 -8.42 -18.01 -10.98
C PHE A 139 -7.02 -18.60 -10.83
N GLY A 140 -6.00 -17.97 -11.43
CA GLY A 140 -4.64 -18.52 -11.46
C GLY A 140 -4.55 -19.80 -12.30
N ASP A 141 -3.52 -20.59 -12.00
CA ASP A 141 -3.31 -21.94 -12.53
C ASP A 141 -2.65 -22.82 -11.45
N ALA A 142 -3.49 -23.54 -10.71
CA ALA A 142 -3.04 -24.38 -9.59
C ALA A 142 -2.09 -25.50 -10.05
N SER A 143 -2.25 -26.02 -11.29
CA SER A 143 -1.39 -27.08 -11.83
C SER A 143 0.06 -26.61 -12.03
N ARG A 144 0.24 -25.30 -12.28
CA ARG A 144 1.54 -24.65 -12.43
C ARG A 144 1.95 -23.83 -11.20
N LYS A 145 1.22 -23.96 -10.10
CA LYS A 145 1.47 -23.20 -8.84
C LYS A 145 1.39 -21.68 -9.02
N ILE A 146 0.49 -21.21 -9.89
CA ILE A 146 0.20 -19.79 -10.08
C ILE A 146 -1.09 -19.48 -9.31
N PRO A 147 -1.01 -18.82 -8.15
CA PRO A 147 -2.21 -18.44 -7.39
C PRO A 147 -2.99 -17.32 -8.12
N ALA A 148 -4.29 -17.21 -7.83
CA ALA A 148 -5.10 -16.11 -8.32
C ALA A 148 -4.61 -14.77 -7.73
N CYS A 149 -4.38 -13.76 -8.56
CA CYS A 149 -3.93 -12.43 -8.13
C CYS A 149 -4.95 -11.74 -7.22
N THR A 150 -6.25 -12.06 -7.44
CA THR A 150 -7.36 -11.55 -6.61
C THR A 150 -7.22 -11.88 -5.13
N SER A 151 -6.51 -12.94 -4.76
CA SER A 151 -6.32 -13.35 -3.36
C SER A 151 -5.64 -12.29 -2.50
N CYS A 152 -4.75 -11.48 -3.09
CA CYS A 152 -4.02 -10.42 -2.41
C CYS A 152 -4.37 -9.03 -2.95
N HIS A 153 -4.58 -8.92 -4.28
CA HIS A 153 -4.80 -7.63 -4.95
C HIS A 153 -6.29 -7.26 -5.11
N SER A 154 -7.22 -8.04 -4.56
CA SER A 154 -8.68 -7.90 -4.68
C SER A 154 -9.23 -8.16 -6.10
N VAL A 155 -10.56 -8.28 -6.20
CA VAL A 155 -11.24 -8.52 -7.50
C VAL A 155 -11.11 -7.32 -8.44
N TYR A 156 -11.08 -6.12 -7.88
CA TYR A 156 -11.00 -4.85 -8.62
C TYR A 156 -9.55 -4.31 -8.75
N GLY A 157 -8.58 -4.99 -8.17
CA GLY A 157 -7.20 -4.56 -8.22
C GLY A 157 -6.80 -3.49 -7.21
N ASP A 158 -7.64 -3.21 -6.21
CA ASP A 158 -7.38 -2.16 -5.21
C ASP A 158 -6.28 -2.50 -4.21
N GLY A 159 -5.90 -3.78 -4.15
CA GLY A 159 -4.98 -4.28 -3.15
C GLY A 159 -5.62 -4.43 -1.76
N ASN A 160 -4.78 -4.43 -0.75
CA ASN A 160 -5.16 -4.46 0.67
C ASN A 160 -4.23 -3.54 1.46
N SER A 161 -4.74 -2.39 1.88
CA SER A 161 -3.95 -1.36 2.57
C SER A 161 -3.41 -1.82 3.91
N LEU A 162 -4.16 -2.59 4.68
CA LEU A 162 -3.72 -3.10 5.99
C LEU A 162 -2.60 -4.13 5.85
N ALA A 163 -2.68 -4.99 4.83
CA ALA A 163 -1.66 -5.98 4.55
C ALA A 163 -0.45 -5.41 3.78
N GLY A 164 -0.56 -4.18 3.24
CA GLY A 164 0.49 -3.58 2.40
C GLY A 164 0.51 -4.13 0.97
N TYR A 165 -0.52 -4.85 0.53
CA TYR A 165 -0.61 -5.31 -0.84
C TYR A 165 -1.04 -4.16 -1.76
N PRO A 166 -0.26 -3.85 -2.82
CA PRO A 166 -0.51 -2.68 -3.65
C PRO A 166 -1.77 -2.79 -4.49
N SER A 167 -2.33 -1.61 -4.81
CA SER A 167 -3.26 -1.47 -5.94
C SER A 167 -2.52 -1.73 -7.25
N VAL A 168 -3.16 -2.49 -8.14
CA VAL A 168 -2.69 -2.80 -9.49
C VAL A 168 -3.67 -2.34 -10.56
N ALA A 169 -4.86 -1.88 -10.16
CA ALA A 169 -5.89 -1.36 -11.06
C ALA A 169 -5.42 -0.10 -11.77
N GLY A 170 -5.61 -0.05 -13.07
CA GLY A 170 -5.27 1.10 -13.90
C GLY A 170 -3.77 1.40 -14.01
N GLN A 171 -2.90 0.55 -13.45
CA GLN A 171 -1.46 0.75 -13.44
C GLN A 171 -0.87 0.62 -14.85
N GLN A 172 0.25 1.27 -15.13
CA GLN A 172 0.90 1.33 -16.43
C GLN A 172 1.39 -0.05 -16.89
N VAL A 173 1.09 -0.40 -18.16
CA VAL A 173 1.39 -1.72 -18.73
C VAL A 173 2.89 -2.03 -18.71
N GLY A 174 3.74 -1.11 -19.17
CA GLY A 174 5.19 -1.31 -19.21
C GLY A 174 5.78 -1.51 -17.82
N TYR A 175 5.29 -0.73 -16.83
CA TYR A 175 5.69 -0.91 -15.43
C TYR A 175 5.24 -2.26 -14.86
N LEU A 176 4.01 -2.71 -15.13
CA LEU A 176 3.51 -4.01 -14.69
C LEU A 176 4.31 -5.15 -15.29
N THR A 177 4.54 -5.10 -16.62
CA THR A 177 5.33 -6.10 -17.34
C THR A 177 6.76 -6.18 -16.78
N SER A 178 7.47 -5.05 -16.69
CA SER A 178 8.84 -5.02 -16.18
C SER A 178 8.91 -5.48 -14.71
N THR A 179 7.94 -5.10 -13.90
CA THR A 179 7.87 -5.49 -12.49
C THR A 179 7.65 -7.00 -12.31
N LEU A 180 6.72 -7.60 -13.07
CA LEU A 180 6.49 -9.06 -12.99
C LEU A 180 7.72 -9.85 -13.48
N LYS A 181 8.39 -9.37 -14.55
CA LYS A 181 9.66 -9.95 -15.00
C LYS A 181 10.77 -9.83 -13.96
N ALA A 182 10.89 -8.67 -13.29
CA ALA A 182 11.86 -8.46 -12.23
C ALA A 182 11.61 -9.35 -10.97
N TYR A 183 10.35 -9.64 -10.66
CA TYR A 183 10.02 -10.63 -9.63
C TYR A 183 10.38 -12.05 -10.08
N ARG A 184 10.05 -12.42 -11.32
CA ARG A 184 10.38 -13.74 -11.88
C ARG A 184 11.88 -14.00 -11.92
N SER A 185 12.68 -13.01 -12.29
CA SER A 185 14.15 -13.08 -12.32
C SER A 185 14.79 -12.93 -10.93
N LYS A 186 14.00 -12.58 -9.90
CA LYS A 186 14.44 -12.28 -8.53
C LYS A 186 15.30 -11.01 -8.40
N GLU A 187 15.34 -10.17 -9.42
CA GLU A 187 15.99 -8.85 -9.34
C GLU A 187 15.27 -7.92 -8.35
N ARG A 188 13.92 -7.99 -8.32
CA ARG A 188 13.14 -7.29 -7.31
C ARG A 188 12.98 -8.18 -6.08
N ASN A 189 13.77 -7.89 -5.03
CA ASN A 189 13.93 -8.76 -3.85
C ASN A 189 13.88 -8.02 -2.51
N ALA A 190 13.55 -6.72 -2.50
CA ALA A 190 13.46 -5.93 -1.28
C ALA A 190 12.24 -6.33 -0.44
N GLY A 191 12.48 -6.58 0.85
CA GLY A 191 11.47 -6.94 1.83
C GLY A 191 10.89 -8.35 1.69
N GLU A 192 10.25 -8.84 2.75
CA GLU A 192 9.68 -10.19 2.79
C GLU A 192 8.55 -10.40 1.79
N THR A 193 7.75 -9.36 1.52
CA THR A 193 6.62 -9.41 0.57
C THR A 193 7.08 -9.65 -0.86
N SER A 194 8.33 -9.30 -1.21
CA SER A 194 8.89 -9.59 -2.52
C SER A 194 9.04 -11.09 -2.78
N LEU A 195 9.33 -11.89 -1.75
CA LEU A 195 9.42 -13.35 -1.87
C LEU A 195 8.10 -13.97 -2.30
N VAL A 196 6.97 -13.43 -1.82
CA VAL A 196 5.64 -13.87 -2.24
C VAL A 196 5.46 -13.62 -3.73
N MET A 197 5.76 -12.39 -4.20
CA MET A 197 5.62 -12.06 -5.62
C MET A 197 6.63 -12.78 -6.51
N GLN A 198 7.82 -13.09 -6.03
CA GLN A 198 8.78 -13.95 -6.74
C GLN A 198 8.21 -15.36 -6.94
N ALA A 199 7.61 -15.94 -5.89
CA ALA A 199 6.97 -17.26 -6.00
C ALA A 199 5.77 -17.26 -6.96
N VAL A 200 4.96 -16.19 -6.93
CA VAL A 200 3.81 -16.01 -7.84
C VAL A 200 4.27 -15.88 -9.29
N ALA A 201 5.30 -15.08 -9.55
CA ALA A 201 5.77 -14.80 -10.91
C ALA A 201 6.66 -15.91 -11.50
N ALA A 202 7.21 -16.80 -10.67
CA ALA A 202 8.22 -17.79 -11.07
C ALA A 202 7.84 -18.64 -12.29
N ASN A 203 6.56 -18.97 -12.42
CA ASN A 203 6.06 -19.87 -13.46
C ASN A 203 5.29 -19.13 -14.57
N LEU A 204 5.26 -17.80 -14.56
CA LEU A 204 4.61 -17.01 -15.61
C LEU A 204 5.50 -16.98 -16.88
N THR A 205 4.87 -17.15 -18.04
CA THR A 205 5.52 -16.88 -19.34
C THR A 205 5.52 -15.38 -19.65
N ASP A 206 6.25 -14.95 -20.68
CA ASP A 206 6.22 -13.54 -21.11
C ASP A 206 4.83 -13.15 -21.62
N GLU A 207 4.19 -14.03 -22.40
CA GLU A 207 2.83 -13.83 -22.90
C GLU A 207 1.80 -13.66 -21.75
N GLU A 208 1.91 -14.48 -20.72
CA GLU A 208 1.05 -14.38 -19.53
C GLU A 208 1.28 -13.10 -18.72
N ILE A 209 2.53 -12.67 -18.62
CA ILE A 209 2.88 -11.39 -17.98
C ILE A 209 2.27 -10.23 -18.78
N ASP A 210 2.38 -10.24 -20.10
CA ASP A 210 1.82 -9.18 -20.95
C ASP A 210 0.27 -9.19 -20.89
N ALA A 211 -0.36 -10.37 -20.87
CA ALA A 211 -1.80 -10.51 -20.71
C ALA A 211 -2.29 -10.00 -19.33
N LEU A 212 -1.57 -10.34 -18.26
CA LEU A 212 -1.87 -9.85 -16.90
C LEU A 212 -1.69 -8.33 -16.82
N ALA A 213 -0.62 -7.77 -17.40
CA ALA A 213 -0.36 -6.34 -17.41
C ALA A 213 -1.47 -5.58 -18.14
N ASN A 214 -1.90 -6.07 -19.32
CA ASN A 214 -3.01 -5.50 -20.08
C ASN A 214 -4.33 -5.57 -19.30
N TYR A 215 -4.63 -6.70 -18.68
CA TYR A 215 -5.84 -6.88 -17.89
C TYR A 215 -5.88 -5.96 -16.67
N MET A 216 -4.78 -5.89 -15.89
CA MET A 216 -4.68 -5.02 -14.71
C MET A 216 -4.77 -3.54 -15.07
N HIS A 217 -4.20 -3.13 -16.23
CA HIS A 217 -4.32 -1.77 -16.73
C HIS A 217 -5.77 -1.36 -16.99
N GLY A 218 -6.60 -2.28 -17.45
CA GLY A 218 -8.03 -2.05 -17.70
C GLY A 218 -8.93 -2.25 -16.49
N LEU A 219 -8.41 -2.67 -15.32
CA LEU A 219 -9.22 -2.82 -14.11
C LEU A 219 -9.58 -1.45 -13.52
N TYR A 220 -10.85 -1.35 -13.08
CA TYR A 220 -11.37 -0.18 -12.36
C TYR A 220 -12.51 -0.60 -11.41
N LYS A 221 -12.83 0.26 -10.45
CA LYS A 221 -14.03 0.15 -9.60
C LYS A 221 -15.26 0.64 -10.30
#